data_1de73da49e89ab5765bd0dd7c44f9ddc
#
_entry.id   1de73da49e89ab5765bd0dd7c44f9ddc
#
_cell.length_a   1.000
_cell.length_b   1.000
_cell.length_c   1.000
_cell.angle_alpha   90.00
_cell.angle_beta   90.00
_cell.angle_gamma   90.00
#
_symmetry.space_group_name_H-M   'P 1'
#
loop_
_entity.id
_entity.type
_entity.pdbx_description
1 polymer ?
#
loop_
_entity_poly.entity_id
_entity_poly.type
_entity_poly.pdbx_seq_one_letter_code
_entity_poly.pdbx_strand_id
1 'polypeptide(L)'
;MRLGFPAPRDDFASSATTITIGRDAGCDLRLEDTGISGCHLRLSHDRRGTVLDVLSGAPRVYVNARPVRERALLTAGDQISVGSAQLLLKSDQPPPAAPLANADVRSPPGTAILRMLTGALSGQTLAIAPILNLDGPDLPAGSVWVELCDGVPCLRSRAAHAQSWLRVNGHAVTTARLHDGDQIVLGMQRFRVEAPTVAARDQAAQSFLPHEAALPEDTAGPRREVWWLLLTAAALALAIALVLAAR
;
A
#
# COMPACT_ATOMS: atom_id res chain seq x y z
N MET A 1 -6.77 9.59 0.82
CA MET A 1 -6.97 8.20 1.35
C MET A 1 -8.39 7.76 1.10
N ARG A 2 -8.60 6.60 0.53
CA ARG A 2 -9.95 6.09 0.19
C ARG A 2 -10.17 4.71 0.81
N LEU A 3 -11.29 4.56 1.53
CA LEU A 3 -11.72 3.30 2.13
C LEU A 3 -13.04 2.85 1.51
N GLY A 4 -13.06 1.67 0.92
CA GLY A 4 -14.25 1.04 0.38
C GLY A 4 -14.93 0.15 1.42
N PHE A 5 -16.24 0.01 1.28
CA PHE A 5 -17.07 -0.87 2.10
C PHE A 5 -17.71 -1.95 1.23
N PRO A 6 -18.12 -3.08 1.81
CA PRO A 6 -19.08 -3.96 1.15
C PRO A 6 -20.38 -3.19 0.85
N ALA A 7 -20.99 -3.42 -0.33
CA ALA A 7 -22.26 -2.79 -0.66
C ALA A 7 -23.31 -3.06 0.46
N PRO A 8 -24.22 -2.12 0.74
CA PRO A 8 -24.60 -0.95 -0.07
C PRO A 8 -24.01 0.40 0.37
N ARG A 9 -22.90 0.43 1.14
CA ARG A 9 -22.34 1.67 1.67
C ARG A 9 -21.34 2.29 0.69
N ASP A 10 -21.38 3.62 0.54
CA ASP A 10 -20.44 4.38 -0.28
C ASP A 10 -19.04 4.39 0.30
N ASP A 11 -18.03 4.59 -0.55
CA ASP A 11 -16.64 4.74 -0.15
C ASP A 11 -16.46 5.98 0.73
N PHE A 12 -15.65 5.85 1.77
CA PHE A 12 -15.17 6.99 2.54
C PHE A 12 -13.90 7.54 1.89
N ALA A 13 -13.88 8.83 1.58
CA ALA A 13 -12.72 9.51 1.03
C ALA A 13 -12.32 10.69 1.92
N SER A 14 -11.03 10.80 2.22
CA SER A 14 -10.47 11.90 3.01
C SER A 14 -9.14 12.35 2.41
N SER A 15 -8.93 13.67 2.35
CA SER A 15 -7.65 14.28 2.00
C SER A 15 -6.70 14.41 3.20
N ALA A 16 -7.19 14.13 4.41
CA ALA A 16 -6.36 14.18 5.61
C ALA A 16 -5.25 13.13 5.57
N THR A 17 -4.07 13.48 6.06
CA THR A 17 -2.93 12.56 6.19
C THR A 17 -3.13 11.55 7.30
N THR A 18 -4.02 11.85 8.25
CA THR A 18 -4.34 10.97 9.37
C THR A 18 -5.84 10.95 9.57
N ILE A 19 -6.42 9.77 9.74
CA ILE A 19 -7.83 9.57 10.07
C ILE A 19 -7.95 8.59 11.24
N THR A 20 -8.93 8.84 12.09
CA THR A 20 -9.30 7.98 13.21
C THR A 20 -10.58 7.21 12.87
N ILE A 21 -10.63 5.95 13.26
CA ILE A 21 -11.76 5.05 13.00
C ILE A 21 -12.20 4.42 14.31
N GLY A 22 -13.49 4.50 14.60
CA GLY A 22 -14.06 3.98 15.82
C GLY A 22 -15.56 4.18 15.90
N ARG A 23 -16.13 3.91 17.10
CA ARG A 23 -17.55 4.05 17.35
C ARG A 23 -17.95 5.46 17.78
N ASP A 24 -17.05 6.23 18.36
CA ASP A 24 -17.34 7.56 18.88
C ASP A 24 -17.61 8.56 17.75
N ALA A 25 -18.47 9.52 18.06
CA ALA A 25 -18.82 10.61 17.14
C ALA A 25 -17.62 11.54 16.81
N GLY A 26 -16.56 11.51 17.63
CA GLY A 26 -15.33 12.26 17.39
C GLY A 26 -14.35 11.60 16.42
N CYS A 27 -14.64 10.38 15.93
CA CYS A 27 -13.81 9.73 14.92
C CYS A 27 -14.15 10.25 13.53
N ASP A 28 -13.13 10.36 12.65
CA ASP A 28 -13.29 10.78 11.26
C ASP A 28 -14.17 9.79 10.46
N LEU A 29 -14.04 8.50 10.76
CA LEU A 29 -14.89 7.44 10.24
C LEU A 29 -15.56 6.70 11.40
N ARG A 30 -16.87 6.91 11.51
CA ARG A 30 -17.68 6.25 12.51
C ARG A 30 -18.20 4.91 12.01
N LEU A 31 -18.01 3.87 12.83
CA LEU A 31 -18.50 2.51 12.58
C LEU A 31 -19.43 2.09 13.72
N GLU A 32 -20.69 1.79 13.38
CA GLU A 32 -21.74 1.41 14.36
C GLU A 32 -21.72 -0.09 14.62
N ASP A 33 -20.71 -0.57 15.34
CA ASP A 33 -20.58 -1.99 15.72
C ASP A 33 -20.17 -2.07 17.19
N THR A 34 -20.83 -2.95 17.93
CA THR A 34 -20.58 -3.18 19.37
C THR A 34 -19.19 -3.75 19.65
N GLY A 35 -18.58 -4.44 18.69
CA GLY A 35 -17.22 -4.98 18.74
C GLY A 35 -16.13 -3.95 18.47
N ILE A 36 -16.49 -2.66 18.29
CA ILE A 36 -15.56 -1.57 17.97
C ILE A 36 -15.45 -0.63 19.18
N SER A 37 -14.21 -0.31 19.58
CA SER A 37 -13.94 0.68 20.63
C SER A 37 -14.31 2.09 20.18
N GLY A 38 -14.43 3.02 21.14
CA GLY A 38 -14.69 4.43 20.89
C GLY A 38 -13.74 4.98 19.83
N CYS A 39 -12.44 4.96 20.09
CA CYS A 39 -11.39 5.11 19.10
C CYS A 39 -10.65 3.77 18.95
N HIS A 40 -10.77 3.11 17.81
CA HIS A 40 -10.28 1.74 17.63
C HIS A 40 -8.93 1.71 16.92
N LEU A 41 -8.80 2.41 15.81
CA LEU A 41 -7.57 2.48 15.04
C LEU A 41 -7.36 3.86 14.41
N ARG A 42 -6.12 4.09 14.02
CA ARG A 42 -5.68 5.27 13.28
C ARG A 42 -5.01 4.83 11.99
N LEU A 43 -5.35 5.47 10.89
CA LEU A 43 -4.62 5.34 9.64
C LEU A 43 -3.86 6.62 9.38
N SER A 44 -2.57 6.52 9.13
CA SER A 44 -1.70 7.64 8.77
C SER A 44 -1.07 7.36 7.40
N HIS A 45 -1.11 8.35 6.50
CA HIS A 45 -0.53 8.24 5.17
C HIS A 45 0.66 9.18 5.06
N ASP A 46 1.82 8.62 4.73
CA ASP A 46 3.05 9.34 4.48
C ASP A 46 3.71 8.88 3.17
N ARG A 47 4.92 9.36 2.88
CA ARG A 47 5.71 8.98 1.68
C ARG A 47 6.04 7.48 1.61
N ARG A 48 5.95 6.75 2.72
CA ARG A 48 6.23 5.31 2.82
C ARG A 48 5.01 4.46 2.54
N GLY A 49 3.82 5.06 2.61
CA GLY A 49 2.54 4.38 2.41
C GLY A 49 1.55 4.68 3.52
N THR A 50 0.57 3.80 3.69
CA THR A 50 -0.45 3.94 4.72
C THR A 50 -0.10 3.04 5.90
N VAL A 51 0.00 3.61 7.08
CA VAL A 51 0.27 2.90 8.33
C VAL A 51 -1.02 2.81 9.14
N LEU A 52 -1.35 1.61 9.60
CA LEU A 52 -2.40 1.33 10.55
C LEU A 52 -1.80 1.21 11.95
N ASP A 53 -2.29 2.01 12.89
CA ASP A 53 -2.01 1.89 14.32
C ASP A 53 -3.27 1.44 15.06
N VAL A 54 -3.18 0.36 15.81
CA VAL A 54 -4.24 -0.12 16.72
C VAL A 54 -4.13 0.65 18.01
N LEU A 55 -5.21 1.35 18.41
CA LEU A 55 -5.20 2.18 19.61
C LEU A 55 -5.32 1.32 20.87
N SER A 56 -4.78 1.83 21.98
CA SER A 56 -4.74 1.11 23.26
C SER A 56 -6.12 0.66 23.73
N GLY A 57 -6.23 -0.59 24.16
CA GLY A 57 -7.49 -1.18 24.65
C GLY A 57 -8.47 -1.58 23.53
N ALA A 58 -8.10 -1.42 22.27
CA ALA A 58 -8.93 -1.84 21.16
C ALA A 58 -8.94 -3.39 21.02
N PRO A 59 -10.07 -3.99 20.64
CA PRO A 59 -10.15 -5.37 20.24
C PRO A 59 -9.26 -5.70 19.05
N ARG A 60 -9.25 -6.97 18.65
CA ARG A 60 -8.38 -7.43 17.55
C ARG A 60 -8.76 -6.80 16.20
N VAL A 61 -7.74 -6.33 15.48
CA VAL A 61 -7.81 -5.89 14.09
C VAL A 61 -7.15 -6.94 13.21
N TYR A 62 -7.69 -7.17 12.03
CA TYR A 62 -7.08 -8.08 11.07
C TYR A 62 -6.82 -7.34 9.76
N VAL A 63 -5.66 -7.58 9.16
CA VAL A 63 -5.32 -7.14 7.80
C VAL A 63 -5.12 -8.38 6.94
N ASN A 64 -5.92 -8.54 5.89
CA ASN A 64 -5.92 -9.72 5.03
C ASN A 64 -6.00 -11.04 5.83
N ALA A 65 -6.91 -11.08 6.83
CA ALA A 65 -7.10 -12.16 7.77
C ALA A 65 -5.92 -12.44 8.74
N ARG A 66 -4.87 -11.63 8.74
CA ARG A 66 -3.75 -11.71 9.70
C ARG A 66 -3.99 -10.76 10.86
N PRO A 67 -3.85 -11.21 12.12
CA PRO A 67 -4.08 -10.35 13.27
C PRO A 67 -2.98 -9.29 13.39
N VAL A 68 -3.38 -8.04 13.60
CA VAL A 68 -2.51 -6.91 13.90
C VAL A 68 -2.72 -6.51 15.36
N ARG A 69 -1.65 -6.42 16.13
CA ARG A 69 -1.69 -6.07 17.56
C ARG A 69 -1.45 -4.60 17.81
N GLU A 70 -0.50 -4.02 17.11
CA GLU A 70 -0.05 -2.65 17.34
C GLU A 70 -0.04 -1.85 16.04
N ARG A 71 0.72 -2.30 15.03
CA ARG A 71 0.97 -1.55 13.81
C ARG A 71 1.10 -2.45 12.60
N ALA A 72 0.62 -1.97 11.44
CA ALA A 72 0.84 -2.61 10.15
C ALA A 72 1.05 -1.56 9.05
N LEU A 73 1.95 -1.85 8.10
CA LEU A 73 2.05 -1.10 6.86
C LEU A 73 1.04 -1.70 5.87
N LEU A 74 0.21 -0.83 5.30
CA LEU A 74 -0.84 -1.20 4.36
C LEU A 74 -0.48 -0.80 2.94
N THR A 75 -0.96 -1.59 1.99
CA THR A 75 -0.93 -1.29 0.55
C THR A 75 -2.36 -1.16 0.01
N ALA A 76 -2.55 -0.39 -1.05
CA ALA A 76 -3.84 -0.34 -1.73
C ALA A 76 -4.25 -1.76 -2.17
N GLY A 77 -5.50 -2.14 -1.88
CA GLY A 77 -6.02 -3.50 -2.03
C GLY A 77 -6.06 -4.31 -0.73
N ASP A 78 -5.46 -3.81 0.36
CA ASP A 78 -5.55 -4.51 1.65
C ASP A 78 -6.93 -4.38 2.28
N GLN A 79 -7.40 -5.47 2.86
CA GLN A 79 -8.66 -5.56 3.58
C GLN A 79 -8.40 -5.48 5.07
N ILE A 80 -9.06 -4.54 5.74
CA ILE A 80 -9.00 -4.34 7.18
C ILE A 80 -10.32 -4.83 7.77
N SER A 81 -10.28 -5.73 8.76
CA SER A 81 -11.46 -6.20 9.48
C SER A 81 -11.39 -5.70 10.93
N VAL A 82 -12.45 -5.02 11.36
CA VAL A 82 -12.58 -4.39 12.68
C VAL A 82 -13.97 -4.73 13.22
N GLY A 83 -14.05 -5.56 14.26
CA GLY A 83 -15.33 -6.12 14.67
C GLY A 83 -15.97 -6.91 13.52
N SER A 84 -17.22 -6.61 13.20
CA SER A 84 -17.91 -7.14 12.01
C SER A 84 -17.68 -6.30 10.74
N ALA A 85 -17.11 -5.10 10.85
CA ALA A 85 -16.89 -4.21 9.74
C ALA A 85 -15.68 -4.64 8.89
N GLN A 86 -15.85 -4.55 7.57
CA GLN A 86 -14.78 -4.78 6.61
C GLN A 86 -14.54 -3.50 5.81
N LEU A 87 -13.28 -3.08 5.76
CA LEU A 87 -12.82 -1.91 5.05
C LEU A 87 -11.80 -2.36 4.00
N LEU A 88 -11.86 -1.79 2.80
CA LEU A 88 -10.91 -2.04 1.73
C LEU A 88 -10.11 -0.76 1.47
N LEU A 89 -8.81 -0.79 1.70
CA LEU A 89 -7.95 0.33 1.31
C LEU A 89 -7.86 0.40 -0.21
N LYS A 90 -8.30 1.51 -0.80
CA LYS A 90 -8.23 1.75 -2.24
C LYS A 90 -7.15 2.78 -2.56
N SER A 91 -6.56 2.69 -3.74
CA SER A 91 -5.76 3.80 -4.28
C SER A 91 -6.66 5.00 -4.56
N ASP A 92 -6.08 6.19 -4.58
CA ASP A 92 -6.86 7.42 -4.80
C ASP A 92 -7.49 7.47 -6.19
N GLN A 93 -6.83 6.85 -7.16
CA GLN A 93 -7.31 6.73 -8.54
C GLN A 93 -7.42 5.26 -8.96
N PRO A 94 -8.42 4.90 -9.78
CA PRO A 94 -8.46 3.59 -10.38
C PRO A 94 -7.29 3.40 -11.34
N PRO A 95 -6.80 2.16 -11.51
CA PRO A 95 -5.75 1.88 -12.48
C PRO A 95 -6.22 2.22 -13.89
N PRO A 96 -5.35 2.73 -14.76
CA PRO A 96 -5.70 3.01 -16.15
C PRO A 96 -6.08 1.71 -16.87
N ALA A 97 -7.00 1.80 -17.83
CA ALA A 97 -7.37 0.65 -18.64
C ALA A 97 -6.17 0.17 -19.47
N ALA A 98 -6.09 -1.15 -19.67
CA ALA A 98 -5.08 -1.72 -20.56
C ALA A 98 -5.32 -1.22 -22.00
N PRO A 99 -4.27 -0.87 -22.76
CA PRO A 99 -4.41 -0.53 -24.18
C PRO A 99 -4.98 -1.73 -24.96
N LEU A 100 -5.62 -1.45 -26.09
CA LEU A 100 -6.04 -2.52 -27.00
C LEU A 100 -4.80 -3.34 -27.41
N ALA A 101 -4.94 -4.66 -27.43
CA ALA A 101 -3.85 -5.53 -27.85
C ALA A 101 -3.51 -5.26 -29.33
N ASN A 102 -2.36 -4.66 -29.60
CA ASN A 102 -1.81 -4.57 -30.95
C ASN A 102 -1.08 -5.88 -31.21
N ALA A 103 -1.62 -6.66 -32.15
CA ALA A 103 -1.10 -8.00 -32.48
C ALA A 103 0.34 -8.01 -33.04
N ASP A 104 0.88 -6.86 -33.44
CA ASP A 104 2.13 -6.76 -34.23
C ASP A 104 3.34 -6.23 -33.43
N VAL A 105 3.17 -5.83 -32.16
CA VAL A 105 4.31 -5.30 -31.39
C VAL A 105 4.97 -6.41 -30.59
N ARG A 106 6.13 -6.86 -31.07
CA ARG A 106 7.05 -7.68 -30.27
C ARG A 106 7.55 -6.83 -29.12
N SER A 107 6.96 -7.00 -27.94
CA SER A 107 7.44 -6.36 -26.72
C SER A 107 8.89 -6.76 -26.45
N PRO A 108 9.79 -5.83 -26.17
CA PRO A 108 11.12 -6.19 -25.72
C PRO A 108 10.98 -7.03 -24.44
N PRO A 109 11.89 -7.98 -24.20
CA PRO A 109 11.84 -8.81 -23.00
C PRO A 109 11.91 -7.90 -21.76
N GLY A 110 10.78 -7.66 -21.16
CA GLY A 110 10.67 -7.00 -19.87
C GLY A 110 10.63 -8.05 -18.77
N THR A 111 11.40 -7.85 -17.71
CA THR A 111 11.35 -8.74 -16.55
C THR A 111 10.21 -8.27 -15.65
N ALA A 112 9.00 -8.71 -15.95
CA ALA A 112 7.86 -8.50 -15.06
C ALA A 112 7.43 -9.84 -14.48
N ILE A 113 7.19 -9.85 -13.18
CA ILE A 113 6.77 -11.04 -12.44
C ILE A 113 5.59 -10.70 -11.54
N LEU A 114 4.79 -11.71 -11.22
CA LEU A 114 3.81 -11.64 -10.14
C LEU A 114 4.31 -12.43 -8.95
N ARG A 115 4.35 -11.82 -7.78
CA ARG A 115 4.62 -12.51 -6.52
C ARG A 115 3.31 -12.85 -5.83
N MET A 116 3.11 -14.12 -5.50
CA MET A 116 1.96 -14.56 -4.72
C MET A 116 2.08 -14.12 -3.26
N LEU A 117 1.04 -13.47 -2.73
CA LEU A 117 1.01 -12.98 -1.34
C LEU A 117 0.23 -13.91 -0.41
N THR A 118 -0.64 -14.77 -0.95
CA THR A 118 -1.54 -15.64 -0.17
C THR A 118 -1.52 -17.07 -0.68
N GLY A 119 -2.03 -17.99 0.16
CA GLY A 119 -2.15 -19.41 -0.19
C GLY A 119 -0.87 -20.21 0.06
N ALA A 120 -0.91 -21.50 -0.34
CA ALA A 120 0.19 -22.45 -0.17
C ALA A 120 1.46 -22.07 -0.94
N LEU A 121 1.29 -21.29 -2.02
CA LEU A 121 2.38 -20.81 -2.88
C LEU A 121 2.82 -19.37 -2.54
N SER A 122 2.46 -18.87 -1.35
CA SER A 122 2.86 -17.53 -0.91
C SER A 122 4.38 -17.36 -0.96
N GLY A 123 4.84 -16.25 -1.54
CA GLY A 123 6.26 -15.95 -1.78
C GLY A 123 6.79 -16.42 -3.13
N GLN A 124 6.12 -17.34 -3.81
CA GLN A 124 6.53 -17.75 -5.15
C GLN A 124 6.31 -16.63 -6.17
N THR A 125 7.15 -16.65 -7.19
CA THR A 125 7.12 -15.71 -8.31
C THR A 125 6.71 -16.41 -9.58
N LEU A 126 5.82 -15.78 -10.33
CA LEU A 126 5.32 -16.22 -11.62
C LEU A 126 5.83 -15.27 -12.70
N ALA A 127 6.59 -15.75 -13.66
CA ALA A 127 7.09 -14.92 -14.76
C ALA A 127 5.98 -14.63 -15.78
N ILE A 128 5.90 -13.36 -16.21
CA ILE A 128 4.99 -12.94 -17.28
C ILE A 128 5.76 -13.03 -18.60
N ALA A 129 5.61 -14.17 -19.31
CA ALA A 129 6.39 -14.42 -20.54
C ALA A 129 5.65 -15.32 -21.53
N PRO A 130 5.12 -14.81 -22.62
CA PRO A 130 4.60 -13.46 -22.88
C PRO A 130 3.24 -13.23 -22.23
N ILE A 131 2.53 -14.32 -21.90
CA ILE A 131 1.20 -14.35 -21.27
C ILE A 131 1.26 -15.27 -20.08
N LEU A 132 0.72 -14.81 -18.97
CA LEU A 132 0.53 -15.57 -17.74
C LEU A 132 -0.96 -15.70 -17.46
N ASN A 133 -1.52 -16.89 -17.53
CA ASN A 133 -2.89 -17.14 -17.08
C ASN A 133 -2.95 -17.19 -15.55
N LEU A 134 -3.95 -16.53 -15.01
CA LEU A 134 -4.25 -16.55 -13.58
C LEU A 134 -5.45 -17.47 -13.38
N ASP A 135 -5.18 -18.70 -12.97
CA ASP A 135 -6.22 -19.69 -12.72
C ASP A 135 -6.64 -19.67 -11.26
N GLY A 136 -7.92 -19.78 -11.01
CA GLY A 136 -8.51 -19.88 -9.68
C GLY A 136 -9.48 -21.06 -9.61
N PRO A 137 -9.77 -21.60 -8.39
CA PRO A 137 -10.61 -22.79 -8.24
C PRO A 137 -12.03 -22.62 -8.80
N ASP A 138 -12.54 -21.39 -8.84
CA ASP A 138 -13.91 -21.08 -9.27
C ASP A 138 -13.95 -20.35 -10.63
N LEU A 139 -12.82 -20.32 -11.36
CA LEU A 139 -12.71 -19.57 -12.61
C LEU A 139 -12.52 -20.51 -13.80
N PRO A 140 -13.16 -20.26 -14.93
CA PRO A 140 -12.83 -20.93 -16.17
C PRO A 140 -11.36 -20.70 -16.53
N ALA A 141 -10.64 -21.76 -16.90
CA ALA A 141 -9.24 -21.66 -17.27
C ALA A 141 -9.02 -20.61 -18.37
N GLY A 142 -7.99 -19.78 -18.22
CA GLY A 142 -7.66 -18.72 -19.16
C GLY A 142 -8.67 -17.57 -19.22
N SER A 143 -9.56 -17.44 -18.23
CA SER A 143 -10.52 -16.33 -18.16
C SER A 143 -9.88 -15.02 -17.71
N VAL A 144 -8.75 -15.07 -16.99
CA VAL A 144 -7.95 -13.93 -16.55
C VAL A 144 -6.50 -14.19 -16.89
N TRP A 145 -5.84 -13.20 -17.47
CA TRP A 145 -4.42 -13.29 -17.79
C TRP A 145 -3.71 -11.95 -17.65
N VAL A 146 -2.41 -12.02 -17.51
CA VAL A 146 -1.52 -10.86 -17.60
C VAL A 146 -0.60 -11.06 -18.78
N GLU A 147 -0.51 -10.06 -19.64
CA GLU A 147 0.34 -10.05 -20.82
C GLU A 147 1.23 -8.80 -20.82
N LEU A 148 2.31 -8.83 -21.61
CA LEU A 148 3.16 -7.66 -21.78
C LEU A 148 2.71 -6.88 -23.02
N CYS A 149 2.20 -5.66 -22.83
CA CYS A 149 1.89 -4.70 -23.88
C CYS A 149 2.97 -3.62 -23.92
N ASP A 150 3.79 -3.60 -24.95
CA ASP A 150 4.94 -2.67 -25.06
C ASP A 150 5.90 -2.72 -23.86
N GLY A 151 6.08 -3.92 -23.30
CA GLY A 151 6.92 -4.15 -22.12
C GLY A 151 6.28 -3.76 -20.79
N VAL A 152 5.02 -3.35 -20.78
CA VAL A 152 4.24 -3.03 -19.58
C VAL A 152 3.26 -4.16 -19.30
N PRO A 153 3.17 -4.69 -18.08
CA PRO A 153 2.22 -5.73 -17.76
C PRO A 153 0.78 -5.17 -17.81
N CYS A 154 -0.10 -5.90 -18.48
CA CYS A 154 -1.49 -5.57 -18.67
C CYS A 154 -2.36 -6.74 -18.22
N LEU A 155 -3.25 -6.48 -17.28
CA LEU A 155 -4.25 -7.43 -16.83
C LEU A 155 -5.48 -7.39 -17.74
N ARG A 156 -5.99 -8.55 -18.10
CA ARG A 156 -7.22 -8.71 -18.88
C ARG A 156 -8.10 -9.80 -18.34
N SER A 157 -9.40 -9.63 -18.50
CA SER A 157 -10.40 -10.63 -18.16
C SER A 157 -11.47 -10.73 -19.24
N ARG A 158 -11.88 -11.96 -19.55
CA ARG A 158 -13.05 -12.28 -20.39
C ARG A 158 -14.26 -12.69 -19.55
N ALA A 159 -14.11 -12.81 -18.23
CA ALA A 159 -15.20 -13.26 -17.37
C ALA A 159 -16.31 -12.20 -17.30
N ALA A 160 -17.55 -12.60 -17.52
CA ALA A 160 -18.71 -11.72 -17.56
C ALA A 160 -18.94 -10.92 -16.25
N HIS A 161 -18.51 -11.46 -15.12
CA HIS A 161 -18.67 -10.85 -13.79
C HIS A 161 -17.32 -10.62 -13.09
N ALA A 162 -16.25 -10.36 -13.85
CA ALA A 162 -14.92 -10.11 -13.29
C ALA A 162 -14.91 -9.04 -12.20
N GLN A 163 -15.71 -8.01 -12.35
CA GLN A 163 -15.79 -6.88 -11.41
C GLN A 163 -16.19 -7.27 -9.99
N SER A 164 -16.81 -8.43 -9.77
CA SER A 164 -17.19 -8.86 -8.42
C SER A 164 -16.02 -9.45 -7.63
N TRP A 165 -15.02 -10.01 -8.29
CA TRP A 165 -13.94 -10.76 -7.65
C TRP A 165 -12.52 -10.40 -8.16
N LEU A 166 -12.39 -9.62 -9.26
CA LEU A 166 -11.11 -9.14 -9.78
C LEU A 166 -10.92 -7.66 -9.43
N ARG A 167 -9.86 -7.36 -8.70
CA ARG A 167 -9.53 -5.99 -8.27
C ARG A 167 -8.06 -5.71 -8.48
N VAL A 168 -7.75 -4.44 -8.79
CA VAL A 168 -6.38 -3.91 -8.77
C VAL A 168 -6.38 -2.69 -7.83
N ASN A 169 -5.51 -2.71 -6.83
CA ASN A 169 -5.41 -1.66 -5.81
C ASN A 169 -6.76 -1.29 -5.17
N GLY A 170 -7.61 -2.31 -4.96
CA GLY A 170 -8.94 -2.18 -4.38
C GLY A 170 -10.05 -1.79 -5.38
N HIS A 171 -9.74 -1.41 -6.60
CA HIS A 171 -10.73 -1.08 -7.63
C HIS A 171 -11.12 -2.31 -8.46
N ALA A 172 -12.42 -2.48 -8.68
CA ALA A 172 -12.94 -3.53 -9.56
C ALA A 172 -12.57 -3.22 -11.03
N VAL A 173 -12.01 -4.19 -11.73
CA VAL A 173 -11.53 -4.01 -13.10
C VAL A 173 -11.89 -5.20 -13.98
N THR A 174 -11.97 -4.98 -15.28
CA THR A 174 -11.96 -6.03 -16.31
C THR A 174 -10.64 -6.02 -17.08
N THR A 175 -10.04 -4.82 -17.21
CA THR A 175 -8.74 -4.61 -17.81
C THR A 175 -7.98 -3.55 -17.01
N ALA A 176 -6.66 -3.70 -16.88
CA ALA A 176 -5.84 -2.70 -16.20
C ALA A 176 -4.42 -2.73 -16.74
N ARG A 177 -3.82 -1.55 -16.92
CA ARG A 177 -2.38 -1.39 -17.05
C ARG A 177 -1.78 -1.46 -15.65
N LEU A 178 -0.76 -2.27 -15.47
CA LEU A 178 -0.16 -2.53 -14.17
C LEU A 178 1.20 -1.83 -14.04
N HIS A 179 1.47 -1.36 -12.81
CA HIS A 179 2.73 -0.73 -12.44
C HIS A 179 3.45 -1.56 -11.38
N ASP A 180 4.71 -1.25 -11.17
CA ASP A 180 5.48 -1.86 -10.09
C ASP A 180 4.82 -1.58 -8.73
N GLY A 181 4.65 -2.62 -7.92
CA GLY A 181 4.02 -2.53 -6.61
C GLY A 181 2.50 -2.69 -6.60
N ASP A 182 1.82 -2.70 -7.75
CA ASP A 182 0.37 -2.90 -7.81
C ASP A 182 -0.04 -4.25 -7.20
N GLN A 183 -1.17 -4.24 -6.50
CA GLN A 183 -1.76 -5.44 -5.91
C GLN A 183 -2.96 -5.90 -6.72
N ILE A 184 -2.91 -7.13 -7.21
CA ILE A 184 -4.02 -7.82 -7.87
C ILE A 184 -4.69 -8.73 -6.84
N VAL A 185 -6.01 -8.65 -6.75
CA VAL A 185 -6.85 -9.56 -5.95
C VAL A 185 -7.76 -10.32 -6.90
N LEU A 186 -7.65 -11.65 -6.87
CA LEU A 186 -8.43 -12.58 -7.68
C LEU A 186 -9.15 -13.55 -6.73
N GLY A 187 -10.39 -13.22 -6.36
CA GLY A 187 -11.09 -13.93 -5.30
C GLY A 187 -10.32 -13.88 -3.98
N MET A 188 -9.83 -15.02 -3.51
CA MET A 188 -9.01 -15.11 -2.29
C MET A 188 -7.50 -15.02 -2.55
N GLN A 189 -7.08 -15.10 -3.80
CA GLN A 189 -5.67 -15.00 -4.17
C GLN A 189 -5.25 -13.54 -4.29
N ARG A 190 -4.03 -13.24 -3.85
CA ARG A 190 -3.42 -11.91 -3.91
C ARG A 190 -2.06 -12.01 -4.54
N PHE A 191 -1.78 -11.10 -5.45
CA PHE A 191 -0.51 -11.01 -6.16
C PHE A 191 0.01 -9.58 -6.07
N ARG A 192 1.32 -9.45 -6.04
CA ARG A 192 2.01 -8.17 -6.20
C ARG A 192 2.75 -8.17 -7.53
N VAL A 193 2.61 -7.09 -8.27
CA VAL A 193 3.35 -6.86 -9.51
C VAL A 193 4.76 -6.39 -9.14
N GLU A 194 5.78 -7.02 -9.73
CA GLU A 194 7.17 -6.58 -9.65
C GLU A 194 7.66 -6.36 -11.09
N ALA A 195 7.76 -5.10 -11.49
CA ALA A 195 8.12 -4.68 -12.83
C ALA A 195 9.13 -3.52 -12.80
N PRO A 196 10.35 -3.75 -12.31
CA PRO A 196 11.33 -2.70 -12.05
C PRO A 196 11.74 -1.91 -13.30
N THR A 197 11.70 -2.52 -14.48
CA THR A 197 12.00 -1.83 -15.74
C THR A 197 10.93 -0.81 -16.13
N VAL A 198 9.66 -1.07 -15.74
CA VAL A 198 8.55 -0.13 -15.95
C VAL A 198 8.69 1.02 -14.96
N ALA A 199 8.96 0.74 -13.69
CA ALA A 199 9.18 1.75 -12.67
C ALA A 199 10.31 2.70 -13.04
N ALA A 200 11.43 2.19 -13.57
CA ALA A 200 12.54 3.03 -14.04
C ALA A 200 12.16 3.94 -15.21
N ARG A 201 11.32 3.46 -16.15
CA ARG A 201 10.79 4.28 -17.25
C ARG A 201 9.86 5.38 -16.77
N ASP A 202 8.94 5.03 -15.85
CA ASP A 202 7.99 6.00 -15.30
C ASP A 202 8.71 7.08 -14.47
N GLN A 203 9.74 6.73 -13.70
CA GLN A 203 10.61 7.67 -13.00
C GLN A 203 11.39 8.57 -13.98
N ALA A 204 11.95 8.01 -15.04
CA ALA A 204 12.63 8.81 -16.08
C ALA A 204 11.67 9.77 -16.77
N ALA A 205 10.43 9.35 -17.05
CA ALA A 205 9.42 10.22 -17.63
C ALA A 205 9.01 11.36 -16.67
N GLN A 206 8.92 11.09 -15.37
CA GLN A 206 8.62 12.10 -14.36
C GLN A 206 9.75 13.10 -14.15
N SER A 207 11.01 12.69 -14.32
CA SER A 207 12.16 13.60 -14.21
C SER A 207 12.27 14.62 -15.35
N PHE A 208 11.53 14.41 -16.45
CA PHE A 208 11.40 15.41 -17.53
C PHE A 208 10.27 16.42 -17.27
N LEU A 209 9.40 16.20 -16.26
CA LEU A 209 8.47 17.23 -15.82
C LEU A 209 9.28 18.32 -15.10
N PRO A 210 8.97 19.63 -15.31
CA PRO A 210 9.65 20.70 -14.59
C PRO A 210 9.58 20.39 -13.10
N HIS A 211 10.73 20.28 -12.49
CA HIS A 211 10.84 20.03 -11.06
C HIS A 211 10.19 21.22 -10.36
N GLU A 212 8.99 21.03 -9.79
CA GLU A 212 8.44 21.99 -8.86
C GLU A 212 9.48 22.11 -7.75
N ALA A 213 10.04 23.31 -7.60
CA ALA A 213 11.20 23.56 -6.77
C ALA A 213 11.00 22.86 -5.41
N ALA A 214 11.86 21.89 -5.13
CA ALA A 214 11.81 21.18 -3.87
C ALA A 214 11.78 22.24 -2.77
N LEU A 215 10.74 22.20 -1.93
CA LEU A 215 10.72 23.01 -0.71
C LEU A 215 12.07 22.80 -0.04
N PRO A 216 12.78 23.91 0.35
CA PRO A 216 14.07 23.76 0.98
C PRO A 216 13.92 22.76 2.12
N GLU A 217 14.64 21.65 2.02
CA GLU A 217 14.74 20.73 3.14
C GLU A 217 15.11 21.56 4.36
N ASP A 218 14.35 21.42 5.43
CA ASP A 218 14.66 22.04 6.71
C ASP A 218 16.03 21.51 7.16
N THR A 219 17.09 22.13 6.66
CA THR A 219 18.49 21.85 7.04
C THR A 219 18.81 22.30 8.45
N ALA A 220 17.80 22.80 9.16
CA ALA A 220 17.84 23.04 10.59
C ALA A 220 17.67 21.73 11.37
N GLY A 221 18.52 20.75 11.14
CA GLY A 221 18.79 19.74 12.17
C GLY A 221 19.21 20.46 13.47
N PRO A 222 18.90 19.88 14.65
CA PRO A 222 18.99 20.57 15.93
C PRO A 222 20.45 20.87 16.31
N ARG A 223 21.04 21.87 15.66
CA ARG A 223 22.37 22.38 16.03
C ARG A 223 22.43 22.87 17.48
N ARG A 224 21.27 23.24 18.07
CA ARG A 224 21.18 23.66 19.47
C ARG A 224 21.28 22.49 20.46
N GLU A 225 20.77 21.31 20.14
CA GLU A 225 20.80 20.16 21.05
C GLU A 225 22.20 19.57 21.18
N VAL A 226 23.02 19.60 20.13
CA VAL A 226 24.41 19.14 20.20
C VAL A 226 25.27 20.01 21.10
N TRP A 227 25.04 21.32 21.12
CA TRP A 227 25.79 22.25 21.99
C TRP A 227 25.53 21.98 23.48
N TRP A 228 24.34 21.61 23.86
CA TRP A 228 24.02 21.24 25.24
C TRP A 228 24.78 19.99 25.69
N LEU A 229 24.91 19.00 24.85
CA LEU A 229 25.68 17.78 25.13
C LEU A 229 27.16 18.09 25.27
N LEU A 230 27.70 18.96 24.43
CA LEU A 230 29.11 19.37 24.53
C LEU A 230 29.38 20.20 25.81
N LEU A 231 28.49 21.10 26.18
CA LEU A 231 28.61 21.89 27.41
C LEU A 231 28.52 21.00 28.66
N THR A 232 27.60 20.04 28.70
CA THR A 232 27.46 19.13 29.84
C THR A 232 28.67 18.20 29.95
N ALA A 233 29.20 17.69 28.82
CA ALA A 233 30.42 16.88 28.82
C ALA A 233 31.65 17.67 29.29
N ALA A 234 31.81 18.92 28.85
CA ALA A 234 32.89 19.79 29.28
C ALA A 234 32.80 20.16 30.79
N ALA A 235 31.61 20.44 31.30
CA ALA A 235 31.38 20.73 32.72
C ALA A 235 31.70 19.49 33.60
N LEU A 236 31.32 18.30 33.15
CA LEU A 236 31.61 17.04 33.85
C LEU A 236 33.11 16.77 33.89
N ALA A 237 33.82 16.95 32.77
CA ALA A 237 35.26 16.74 32.66
C ALA A 237 36.02 17.73 33.60
N LEU A 238 35.57 19.02 33.66
CA LEU A 238 36.16 20.01 34.55
C LEU A 238 35.92 19.68 36.04
N ALA A 239 34.76 19.19 36.41
CA ALA A 239 34.43 18.77 37.76
C ALA A 239 35.32 17.57 38.19
N ILE A 240 35.53 16.59 37.33
CA ILE A 240 36.42 15.45 37.59
C ILE A 240 37.88 15.87 37.74
N ALA A 241 38.35 16.81 36.89
CA ALA A 241 39.70 17.34 36.98
C ALA A 241 39.92 18.10 38.28
N LEU A 242 38.97 18.93 38.75
CA LEU A 242 39.03 19.62 40.01
C LEU A 242 39.05 18.68 41.22
N VAL A 243 38.29 17.62 41.22
CA VAL A 243 38.30 16.59 42.29
C VAL A 243 39.61 15.85 42.33
N LEU A 244 40.23 15.56 41.17
CA LEU A 244 41.54 14.89 41.12
C LEU A 244 42.69 15.82 41.53
N ALA A 245 42.60 17.11 41.27
CA ALA A 245 43.60 18.10 41.66
C ALA A 245 43.55 18.50 43.16
N ALA A 246 42.39 18.25 43.81
CA ALA A 246 42.18 18.53 45.24
C ALA A 246 42.54 17.36 46.18
N ARG A 247 43.03 16.25 45.62
CA ARG A 247 43.56 15.11 46.35
C ARG A 247 45.08 15.07 46.32
#